data_3e26fa947c8481c27b8d248fd77a82e6
#
_entry.id   3e26fa947c8481c27b8d248fd77a82e6
#
_cell.length_a   1.000
_cell.length_b   1.000
_cell.length_c   1.000
_cell.angle_alpha   90.00
_cell.angle_beta   90.00
_cell.angle_gamma   90.00
#
_symmetry.space_group_name_H-M   'P 1'
#
loop_
_entity.id
_entity.type
_entity.pdbx_description
1 polymer ?
#
loop_
_entity_poly.entity_id
_entity_poly.type
_entity_poly.pdbx_seq_one_letter_code
_entity_poly.pdbx_strand_id
1 'polypeptide(L)'
;MHEPVYFQNIGEGWSGNTVNTVIFRHNGILTFNNIQITAFYDQDENIMLVKRNLSNNIIETYVIEDDFNTRNAHNSISLGVDKHGFLHLVYVNHGKVLRYQKSMEPLSIEQWSQLMSMTGINEDKVTYPTFLNNPIDSTLIFVYRQGNAHRGTVYFKKYDAKNEEWIDYPNPIITGEQDSPTICPYWNHPVFDESGQLHLSFVWRKRPVNGKINNVGMHYIRSSDNGMTWYNCAGDSLFLPIIPESPTEIWSIPQLSNLINQTSMAIDANSNPHIVYYSNDTGQIPQYQHLWFDGNTWKNSTISLRKIPFNLEGKGTLQIPMSRPEVIVDKNDVVYMILRADVSHDKLMVISFLPLDYSPENAKKEILCPIPVGYAEPLIDRMRWQNDNTLTIPVQFNHQPQTDKVLDYHTSPVFLGDWVFKP
;
A
#
# COMPACT_ATOMS: atom_id res chain seq x y z
N MET A 1 -16.81 12.45 15.11
CA MET A 1 -15.34 12.29 15.18
C MET A 1 -15.08 11.00 15.93
N HIS A 2 -14.28 10.11 15.39
CA HIS A 2 -13.79 8.95 16.11
C HIS A 2 -12.57 9.36 16.94
N GLU A 3 -12.68 9.28 18.25
CA GLU A 3 -11.51 9.48 19.10
C GLU A 3 -10.64 8.22 19.11
N PRO A 4 -9.31 8.37 18.99
CA PRO A 4 -8.42 7.23 19.10
C PRO A 4 -8.42 6.68 20.53
N VAL A 5 -8.38 5.36 20.68
CA VAL A 5 -8.22 4.69 21.97
C VAL A 5 -6.77 4.75 22.46
N TYR A 6 -5.85 5.05 21.56
CA TYR A 6 -4.43 5.30 21.81
C TYR A 6 -3.92 6.32 20.81
N PHE A 7 -3.12 7.29 21.28
CA PHE A 7 -2.48 8.29 20.41
C PHE A 7 -1.22 8.79 21.08
N GLN A 8 -0.05 8.41 20.58
CA GLN A 8 1.23 8.72 21.20
C GLN A 8 2.26 9.19 20.18
N ASN A 9 3.00 10.24 20.53
CA ASN A 9 4.18 10.66 19.80
C ASN A 9 5.28 9.60 19.95
N ILE A 10 5.88 9.17 18.83
CA ILE A 10 6.92 8.15 18.77
C ILE A 10 8.24 8.67 18.21
N GLY A 11 8.35 9.97 17.94
CA GLY A 11 9.56 10.63 17.47
C GLY A 11 9.29 11.77 16.52
N GLU A 12 10.36 12.39 16.05
CA GLU A 12 10.35 13.42 15.00
C GLU A 12 10.79 12.79 13.67
N GLY A 13 10.03 13.00 12.61
CA GLY A 13 10.29 12.42 11.30
C GLY A 13 10.52 13.46 10.22
N TRP A 14 11.27 13.09 9.19
CA TRP A 14 11.36 13.85 7.95
C TRP A 14 9.96 14.13 7.37
N SER A 15 9.69 15.37 7.04
CA SER A 15 8.38 15.80 6.54
C SER A 15 8.43 16.68 5.29
N GLY A 16 9.59 16.86 4.68
CA GLY A 16 9.77 17.66 3.47
C GLY A 16 9.07 17.12 2.23
N ASN A 17 8.72 15.84 2.26
CA ASN A 17 7.86 15.17 1.29
C ASN A 17 7.13 13.98 1.98
N THR A 18 6.36 13.21 1.23
CA THR A 18 5.54 12.10 1.76
C THR A 18 6.28 10.77 1.87
N VAL A 19 7.62 10.72 1.87
CA VAL A 19 8.38 9.45 1.92
C VAL A 19 7.99 8.55 3.09
N ASN A 20 7.61 9.12 4.21
CA ASN A 20 7.16 8.40 5.41
C ASN A 20 5.70 7.97 5.35
N THR A 21 4.87 8.55 4.48
CA THR A 21 3.41 8.42 4.54
C THR A 21 2.75 8.17 3.19
N VAL A 22 3.51 7.89 2.15
CA VAL A 22 2.95 7.59 0.83
C VAL A 22 2.43 6.16 0.80
N ILE A 23 1.23 5.94 0.23
CA ILE A 23 0.51 4.66 0.33
C ILE A 23 1.24 3.48 -0.30
N PHE A 24 2.02 3.68 -1.35
CA PHE A 24 2.80 2.59 -1.94
C PHE A 24 3.97 2.11 -1.05
N ARG A 25 4.15 2.71 0.12
CA ARG A 25 4.92 2.21 1.24
C ARG A 25 4.06 1.27 2.10
N HIS A 26 3.58 0.18 1.55
CA HIS A 26 2.56 -0.68 2.14
C HIS A 26 2.92 -1.28 3.51
N ASN A 27 4.20 -1.49 3.78
CA ASN A 27 4.68 -2.14 4.99
C ASN A 27 5.53 -1.21 5.85
N GLY A 28 5.09 0.03 6.07
CA GLY A 28 5.73 0.95 7.00
C GLY A 28 5.51 0.61 8.47
N ILE A 29 4.55 -0.29 8.73
CA ILE A 29 4.16 -0.78 10.05
C ILE A 29 3.65 -2.21 9.93
N LEU A 30 3.91 -3.03 10.93
CA LEU A 30 3.37 -4.39 11.05
C LEU A 30 3.19 -4.78 12.51
N THR A 31 2.29 -5.72 12.77
CA THR A 31 2.11 -6.35 14.08
C THR A 31 2.28 -7.87 13.97
N PHE A 32 3.16 -8.41 14.79
CA PHE A 32 3.35 -9.86 14.92
C PHE A 32 3.17 -10.26 16.40
N ASN A 33 2.21 -11.13 16.68
CA ASN A 33 1.75 -11.41 18.03
C ASN A 33 1.36 -10.08 18.74
N ASN A 34 1.93 -9.81 19.91
CA ASN A 34 1.69 -8.59 20.69
C ASN A 34 2.74 -7.49 20.47
N ILE A 35 3.57 -7.62 19.45
CA ILE A 35 4.63 -6.65 19.13
C ILE A 35 4.31 -5.95 17.82
N GLN A 36 4.27 -4.64 17.87
CA GLN A 36 4.12 -3.77 16.72
C GLN A 36 5.44 -3.09 16.38
N ILE A 37 5.82 -3.13 15.12
CA ILE A 37 7.05 -2.50 14.61
C ILE A 37 6.66 -1.48 13.55
N THR A 38 7.17 -0.27 13.66
CA THR A 38 7.09 0.74 12.60
C THR A 38 8.46 1.32 12.29
N ALA A 39 8.65 1.76 11.04
CA ALA A 39 9.88 2.38 10.61
C ALA A 39 9.54 3.67 9.85
N PHE A 40 10.36 4.69 9.97
CA PHE A 40 10.25 5.95 9.23
C PHE A 40 11.62 6.63 9.15
N TYR A 41 11.80 7.55 8.22
CA TYR A 41 12.96 8.43 8.22
C TYR A 41 12.78 9.51 9.28
N ASP A 42 13.73 9.58 10.21
CA ASP A 42 13.71 10.55 11.31
C ASP A 42 14.13 11.96 10.86
N GLN A 43 14.24 12.87 11.81
CA GLN A 43 14.64 14.25 11.57
C GLN A 43 16.06 14.37 10.99
N ASP A 44 16.95 13.44 11.27
CA ASP A 44 18.33 13.40 10.80
C ASP A 44 18.50 12.58 9.51
N GLU A 45 17.38 12.23 8.88
CA GLU A 45 17.28 11.43 7.66
C GLU A 45 17.73 9.96 7.82
N ASN A 46 17.86 9.46 9.05
CA ASN A 46 18.14 8.06 9.38
C ASN A 46 16.87 7.23 9.45
N ILE A 47 16.97 5.90 9.47
CA ILE A 47 15.82 5.04 9.70
C ILE A 47 15.61 4.87 11.21
N MET A 48 14.53 5.44 11.73
CA MET A 48 14.02 5.19 13.06
C MET A 48 13.14 3.93 13.03
N LEU A 49 13.48 2.96 13.85
CA LEU A 49 12.66 1.79 14.16
C LEU A 49 12.02 1.98 15.51
N VAL A 50 10.73 1.73 15.60
CA VAL A 50 9.95 1.82 16.82
C VAL A 50 9.26 0.49 17.07
N LYS A 51 9.50 -0.11 18.22
CA LYS A 51 8.88 -1.34 18.68
C LYS A 51 7.97 -1.04 19.86
N ARG A 52 6.70 -1.37 19.73
CA ARG A 52 5.68 -1.19 20.77
C ARG A 52 5.16 -2.54 21.23
N ASN A 53 5.15 -2.78 22.53
CA ASN A 53 4.46 -3.91 23.14
C ASN A 53 2.99 -3.52 23.37
N LEU A 54 2.05 -4.19 22.69
CA LEU A 54 0.63 -3.85 22.74
C LEU A 54 -0.04 -4.17 24.08
N SER A 55 0.55 -5.05 24.91
CA SER A 55 -0.03 -5.41 26.22
C SER A 55 0.17 -4.32 27.30
N ASN A 56 1.21 -3.50 27.16
CA ASN A 56 1.57 -2.49 28.18
C ASN A 56 1.93 -1.13 27.58
N ASN A 57 1.92 -1.00 26.26
CA ASN A 57 2.28 0.20 25.50
C ASN A 57 3.74 0.70 25.71
N ILE A 58 4.63 -0.14 26.20
CA ILE A 58 6.06 0.20 26.28
C ILE A 58 6.63 0.30 24.88
N ILE A 59 7.39 1.38 24.64
CA ILE A 59 8.04 1.69 23.37
C ILE A 59 9.56 1.58 23.54
N GLU A 60 10.20 0.89 22.60
CA GLU A 60 11.64 0.84 22.38
C GLU A 60 11.95 1.45 21.02
N THR A 61 13.05 2.15 20.88
CA THR A 61 13.47 2.79 19.63
C THR A 61 14.90 2.45 19.28
N TYR A 62 15.18 2.36 17.99
CA TYR A 62 16.54 2.15 17.47
C TYR A 62 16.74 2.91 16.16
N VAL A 63 17.90 3.46 15.95
CA VAL A 63 18.25 4.22 14.75
C VAL A 63 19.28 3.46 13.93
N ILE A 64 18.98 3.25 12.66
CA ILE A 64 19.95 2.77 11.66
C ILE A 64 20.50 4.00 10.95
N GLU A 65 21.78 4.25 11.12
CA GLU A 65 22.50 5.34 10.45
C GLU A 65 23.11 4.86 9.13
N ASP A 66 22.83 5.56 8.03
CA ASP A 66 23.42 5.34 6.71
C ASP A 66 23.17 6.59 5.83
N ASP A 67 23.79 6.65 4.66
CA ASP A 67 23.49 7.69 3.66
C ASP A 67 22.18 7.37 2.94
N PHE A 68 21.08 7.77 3.55
CA PHE A 68 19.73 7.60 3.00
C PHE A 68 19.34 8.80 2.13
N ASN A 69 18.51 8.55 1.13
CA ASN A 69 17.97 9.60 0.27
C ASN A 69 16.48 9.80 0.54
N THR A 70 16.14 10.74 1.39
CA THR A 70 14.76 11.11 1.74
C THR A 70 14.12 12.06 0.72
N ARG A 71 14.88 12.56 -0.27
CA ARG A 71 14.44 13.58 -1.24
C ARG A 71 13.47 13.04 -2.30
N ASN A 72 13.31 11.72 -2.39
CA ASN A 72 12.37 11.08 -3.29
C ASN A 72 11.36 10.24 -2.49
N ALA A 73 10.08 10.60 -2.57
CA ALA A 73 9.03 9.91 -1.83
C ALA A 73 8.87 8.41 -2.21
N HIS A 74 9.46 7.97 -3.32
CA HIS A 74 9.50 6.54 -3.68
C HIS A 74 10.61 5.75 -2.97
N ASN A 75 11.50 6.40 -2.24
CA ASN A 75 12.54 5.72 -1.44
C ASN A 75 11.96 5.19 -0.12
N SER A 76 10.92 4.41 -0.23
CA SER A 76 10.16 3.92 0.93
C SER A 76 10.89 2.82 1.69
N ILE A 77 10.58 2.73 2.98
CA ILE A 77 10.99 1.63 3.86
C ILE A 77 9.87 0.58 3.83
N SER A 78 10.22 -0.71 3.79
CA SER A 78 9.26 -1.82 3.86
C SER A 78 9.73 -2.85 4.87
N LEU A 79 8.85 -3.23 5.79
CA LEU A 79 9.07 -4.21 6.84
C LEU A 79 8.32 -5.51 6.53
N GLY A 80 8.96 -6.64 6.76
CA GLY A 80 8.35 -7.96 6.77
C GLY A 80 8.69 -8.70 8.06
N VAL A 81 7.95 -9.76 8.35
CA VAL A 81 8.23 -10.66 9.47
C VAL A 81 7.99 -12.09 9.02
N ASP A 82 8.93 -12.98 9.30
CA ASP A 82 8.77 -14.41 9.00
C ASP A 82 8.04 -15.15 10.15
N LYS A 83 7.72 -16.42 9.92
CA LYS A 83 7.00 -17.25 10.90
C LYS A 83 7.74 -17.45 12.22
N HIS A 84 9.05 -17.20 12.26
CA HIS A 84 9.86 -17.30 13.47
C HIS A 84 10.05 -15.95 14.18
N GLY A 85 9.48 -14.87 13.61
CA GLY A 85 9.56 -13.52 14.14
C GLY A 85 10.80 -12.73 13.71
N PHE A 86 11.63 -13.24 12.79
CA PHE A 86 12.72 -12.44 12.26
C PHE A 86 12.17 -11.35 11.37
N LEU A 87 12.69 -10.12 11.55
CA LEU A 87 12.29 -8.96 10.77
C LEU A 87 13.10 -8.91 9.46
N HIS A 88 12.42 -8.53 8.39
CA HIS A 88 12.99 -8.28 7.08
C HIS A 88 12.82 -6.81 6.74
N LEU A 89 13.90 -6.13 6.42
CA LEU A 89 13.94 -4.69 6.16
C LEU A 89 14.46 -4.41 4.75
N VAL A 90 13.68 -3.66 3.98
CA VAL A 90 14.04 -3.18 2.64
C VAL A 90 13.83 -1.67 2.57
N TYR A 91 14.77 -0.94 1.98
CA TYR A 91 14.72 0.52 1.90
C TYR A 91 15.44 1.12 0.67
N VAL A 92 15.13 2.37 0.34
CA VAL A 92 15.77 3.18 -0.72
C VAL A 92 15.80 2.48 -2.09
N ASN A 93 14.60 2.15 -2.63
CA ASN A 93 14.50 1.26 -3.79
C ASN A 93 13.82 1.85 -5.03
N HIS A 94 13.87 3.16 -5.25
CA HIS A 94 13.30 3.72 -6.47
C HIS A 94 14.19 3.47 -7.69
N GLY A 95 14.02 2.30 -8.31
CA GLY A 95 14.77 1.90 -9.50
C GLY A 95 16.27 1.70 -9.26
N LYS A 96 16.64 1.27 -8.06
CA LYS A 96 18.02 0.97 -7.64
C LYS A 96 18.17 -0.49 -7.23
N VAL A 97 19.41 -0.88 -6.97
CA VAL A 97 19.73 -2.19 -6.41
C VAL A 97 19.03 -2.39 -5.07
N LEU A 98 18.48 -3.58 -4.86
CA LEU A 98 17.84 -3.97 -3.61
C LEU A 98 18.80 -3.77 -2.42
N ARG A 99 18.33 -3.10 -1.37
CA ARG A 99 19.01 -2.99 -0.08
C ARG A 99 18.16 -3.73 0.94
N TYR A 100 18.63 -4.90 1.33
CA TYR A 100 17.91 -5.81 2.21
C TYR A 100 18.78 -6.23 3.38
N GLN A 101 18.17 -6.27 4.56
CA GLN A 101 18.73 -6.78 5.82
C GLN A 101 17.68 -7.63 6.55
N LYS A 102 18.16 -8.58 7.37
CA LYS A 102 17.34 -9.40 8.25
C LYS A 102 17.79 -9.17 9.69
N SER A 103 16.88 -9.14 10.65
CA SER A 103 17.26 -9.09 12.07
C SER A 103 18.00 -10.36 12.47
N MET A 104 18.95 -10.22 13.40
CA MET A 104 19.76 -11.34 13.88
C MET A 104 19.03 -12.17 14.97
N GLU A 105 18.00 -11.55 15.61
CA GLU A 105 17.16 -12.16 16.64
C GLU A 105 15.68 -11.89 16.32
N PRO A 106 14.75 -12.76 16.72
CA PRO A 106 13.33 -12.53 16.53
C PRO A 106 12.86 -11.24 17.20
N LEU A 107 12.11 -10.42 16.44
CA LEU A 107 11.55 -9.15 16.89
C LEU A 107 12.59 -8.15 17.47
N SER A 108 13.87 -8.34 17.16
CA SER A 108 14.92 -7.39 17.50
C SER A 108 14.94 -6.25 16.48
N ILE A 109 14.94 -5.01 16.98
CA ILE A 109 15.14 -3.81 16.17
C ILE A 109 16.58 -3.32 16.19
N GLU A 110 17.45 -3.88 17.04
CA GLU A 110 18.81 -3.38 17.31
C GLU A 110 19.88 -4.11 16.48
N GLN A 111 19.67 -5.39 16.17
CA GLN A 111 20.68 -6.22 15.55
C GLN A 111 20.28 -6.68 14.16
N TRP A 112 21.01 -6.20 13.17
CA TRP A 112 20.73 -6.46 11.76
C TRP A 112 21.93 -7.12 11.07
N SER A 113 21.65 -7.95 10.08
CA SER A 113 22.65 -8.50 9.19
C SER A 113 23.36 -7.39 8.40
N GLN A 114 24.49 -7.71 7.79
CA GLN A 114 25.04 -6.86 6.73
C GLN A 114 24.02 -6.80 5.55
N LEU A 115 24.17 -5.77 4.70
CA LEU A 115 23.41 -5.70 3.45
C LEU A 115 23.66 -6.95 2.61
N MET A 116 22.59 -7.58 2.14
CA MET A 116 22.67 -8.77 1.30
C MET A 116 21.64 -8.71 0.17
N SER A 117 21.83 -9.52 -0.85
CA SER A 117 20.78 -9.82 -1.83
C SER A 117 19.80 -10.83 -1.24
N MET A 118 18.58 -10.90 -1.79
CA MET A 118 17.68 -12.02 -1.51
C MET A 118 18.11 -13.26 -2.32
N THR A 119 18.01 -13.19 -3.64
CA THR A 119 18.49 -14.26 -4.56
C THR A 119 19.60 -13.76 -5.50
N GLY A 120 19.75 -12.44 -5.65
CA GLY A 120 20.64 -11.80 -6.59
C GLY A 120 20.10 -11.69 -8.02
N ILE A 121 18.89 -12.21 -8.28
CA ILE A 121 18.29 -12.23 -9.60
C ILE A 121 17.17 -11.16 -9.67
N ASN A 122 17.22 -10.31 -10.72
CA ASN A 122 16.24 -9.22 -10.93
C ASN A 122 16.15 -8.21 -9.77
N GLU A 123 17.27 -7.90 -9.12
CA GLU A 123 17.34 -7.02 -7.95
C GLU A 123 18.07 -5.70 -8.20
N ASP A 124 18.40 -5.38 -9.47
CA ASP A 124 19.20 -4.21 -9.84
C ASP A 124 18.39 -2.92 -10.02
N LYS A 125 17.05 -3.01 -10.21
CA LYS A 125 16.15 -1.87 -10.45
C LYS A 125 14.83 -2.02 -9.72
N VAL A 126 14.90 -2.19 -8.40
CA VAL A 126 13.73 -2.46 -7.54
C VAL A 126 12.93 -1.18 -7.26
N THR A 127 11.60 -1.30 -7.28
CA THR A 127 10.66 -0.26 -6.85
C THR A 127 9.45 -0.91 -6.20
N TYR A 128 8.81 -0.23 -5.23
CA TYR A 128 7.61 -0.66 -4.53
C TYR A 128 7.75 -2.00 -3.79
N PRO A 129 8.76 -2.13 -2.92
CA PRO A 129 8.95 -3.33 -2.12
C PRO A 129 7.74 -3.54 -1.20
N THR A 130 7.18 -4.73 -1.22
CA THR A 130 5.99 -5.09 -0.43
C THR A 130 6.16 -6.49 0.13
N PHE A 131 5.93 -6.67 1.43
CA PHE A 131 5.91 -7.97 2.07
C PHE A 131 4.46 -8.42 2.31
N LEU A 132 4.21 -9.69 2.14
CA LEU A 132 2.91 -10.33 2.37
C LEU A 132 3.10 -11.57 3.24
N ASN A 133 2.24 -11.75 4.22
CA ASN A 133 2.19 -12.95 5.05
C ASN A 133 0.89 -13.71 4.79
N ASN A 134 1.00 -14.98 4.41
CA ASN A 134 -0.16 -15.85 4.34
C ASN A 134 -0.65 -16.16 5.77
N PRO A 135 -1.91 -15.87 6.12
CA PRO A 135 -2.41 -16.07 7.49
C PRO A 135 -2.54 -17.54 7.89
N ILE A 136 -2.54 -18.49 6.94
CA ILE A 136 -2.74 -19.91 7.20
C ILE A 136 -1.40 -20.63 7.45
N ASP A 137 -0.42 -20.43 6.58
CA ASP A 137 0.86 -21.17 6.63
C ASP A 137 2.05 -20.29 6.99
N SER A 138 1.80 -18.99 7.23
CA SER A 138 2.82 -17.98 7.56
C SER A 138 3.92 -17.84 6.50
N THR A 139 3.64 -18.22 5.26
CA THR A 139 4.54 -17.98 4.12
C THR A 139 4.77 -16.48 3.96
N LEU A 140 6.03 -16.06 3.96
CA LEU A 140 6.43 -14.69 3.67
C LEU A 140 6.76 -14.57 2.18
N ILE A 141 6.10 -13.63 1.50
CA ILE A 141 6.31 -13.30 0.09
C ILE A 141 6.80 -11.87 -0.03
N PHE A 142 7.78 -11.64 -0.90
CA PHE A 142 8.25 -10.32 -1.28
C PHE A 142 7.81 -10.01 -2.71
N VAL A 143 7.13 -8.87 -2.88
CA VAL A 143 6.60 -8.39 -4.16
C VAL A 143 7.28 -7.08 -4.50
N TYR A 144 7.71 -6.93 -5.74
CA TYR A 144 8.34 -5.70 -6.20
C TYR A 144 8.25 -5.54 -7.72
N ARG A 145 8.50 -4.33 -8.19
CA ARG A 145 8.68 -4.08 -9.61
C ARG A 145 10.16 -3.98 -9.94
N GLN A 146 10.59 -4.76 -10.92
CA GLN A 146 11.85 -4.60 -11.61
C GLN A 146 11.66 -3.71 -12.84
N GLY A 147 12.55 -2.76 -13.08
CA GLY A 147 12.50 -1.87 -14.24
C GLY A 147 12.08 -0.44 -13.89
N ASN A 148 11.37 0.23 -14.81
CA ASN A 148 11.02 1.64 -14.67
C ASN A 148 9.53 1.92 -14.90
N ALA A 149 9.14 3.19 -14.82
CA ALA A 149 7.75 3.63 -14.91
C ALA A 149 7.06 3.36 -16.27
N HIS A 150 7.82 3.02 -17.31
CA HIS A 150 7.32 2.78 -18.67
C HIS A 150 7.49 1.33 -19.10
N ARG A 151 8.39 0.60 -18.47
CA ARG A 151 8.65 -0.82 -18.68
C ARG A 151 8.99 -1.43 -17.34
N GLY A 152 8.06 -2.16 -16.78
CA GLY A 152 8.25 -2.78 -15.49
C GLY A 152 7.57 -4.12 -15.42
N THR A 153 8.20 -5.01 -14.68
CA THR A 153 7.76 -6.39 -14.45
C THR A 153 7.61 -6.62 -12.96
N VAL A 154 6.51 -7.23 -12.55
CA VAL A 154 6.23 -7.59 -11.16
C VAL A 154 6.77 -8.98 -10.89
N TYR A 155 7.65 -9.07 -9.90
CA TYR A 155 8.26 -10.31 -9.43
C TYR A 155 7.81 -10.64 -8.01
N PHE A 156 7.71 -11.91 -7.75
CA PHE A 156 7.52 -12.47 -6.42
C PHE A 156 8.75 -13.29 -6.02
N LYS A 157 9.09 -13.23 -4.74
CA LYS A 157 10.05 -14.12 -4.08
C LYS A 157 9.39 -14.70 -2.84
N LYS A 158 9.67 -15.96 -2.53
CA LYS A 158 9.18 -16.65 -1.34
C LYS A 158 10.33 -16.87 -0.37
N TYR A 159 10.11 -16.61 0.91
CA TYR A 159 11.08 -16.93 1.95
C TYR A 159 10.89 -18.35 2.44
N ASP A 160 11.95 -19.17 2.35
CA ASP A 160 12.03 -20.47 3.00
C ASP A 160 12.61 -20.30 4.41
N ALA A 161 11.74 -20.19 5.40
CA ALA A 161 12.17 -19.99 6.78
C ALA A 161 12.85 -21.19 7.42
N LYS A 162 12.84 -22.37 6.79
CA LYS A 162 13.57 -23.56 7.26
C LYS A 162 15.05 -23.49 6.87
N ASN A 163 15.32 -23.07 5.65
CA ASN A 163 16.68 -22.95 5.11
C ASN A 163 17.21 -21.50 5.22
N GLU A 164 16.37 -20.56 5.69
CA GLU A 164 16.67 -19.13 5.85
C GLU A 164 17.09 -18.44 4.54
N GLU A 165 16.47 -18.81 3.43
CA GLU A 165 16.81 -18.31 2.10
C GLU A 165 15.57 -17.83 1.33
N TRP A 166 15.80 -16.90 0.39
CA TRP A 166 14.79 -16.46 -0.56
C TRP A 166 14.83 -17.33 -1.82
N ILE A 167 13.66 -17.61 -2.37
CA ILE A 167 13.48 -18.43 -3.58
C ILE A 167 12.70 -17.60 -4.60
N ASP A 168 13.19 -17.52 -5.84
CA ASP A 168 12.47 -16.90 -6.94
C ASP A 168 11.28 -17.75 -7.38
N TYR A 169 10.18 -17.06 -7.75
CA TYR A 169 9.14 -17.74 -8.51
C TYR A 169 9.62 -18.05 -9.93
N PRO A 170 9.15 -19.15 -10.52
CA PRO A 170 9.66 -19.61 -11.83
C PRO A 170 9.38 -18.62 -12.97
N ASN A 171 8.35 -17.80 -12.82
CA ASN A 171 7.95 -16.79 -13.79
C ASN A 171 7.67 -15.45 -13.10
N PRO A 172 7.85 -14.30 -13.79
CA PRO A 172 7.29 -13.05 -13.34
C PRO A 172 5.76 -13.13 -13.32
N ILE A 173 5.12 -12.32 -12.48
CA ILE A 173 3.67 -12.37 -12.32
C ILE A 173 2.96 -11.51 -13.37
N ILE A 174 3.37 -10.24 -13.51
CA ILE A 174 2.75 -9.31 -14.46
C ILE A 174 3.86 -8.57 -15.20
N THR A 175 3.75 -8.44 -16.50
CA THR A 175 4.72 -7.67 -17.30
C THR A 175 4.05 -6.80 -18.33
N GLY A 176 4.61 -5.59 -18.54
CA GLY A 176 4.29 -4.71 -19.66
C GLY A 176 5.40 -4.64 -20.69
N GLU A 177 6.40 -5.54 -20.64
CA GLU A 177 7.61 -5.42 -21.46
C GLU A 177 7.45 -5.91 -22.91
N GLN A 178 6.30 -6.46 -23.25
CA GLN A 178 6.04 -6.94 -24.60
C GLN A 178 5.53 -5.80 -25.47
N ASP A 179 6.39 -5.25 -26.31
CA ASP A 179 6.08 -4.33 -27.41
C ASP A 179 5.83 -2.84 -27.11
N SER A 180 5.95 -2.07 -28.17
CA SER A 180 5.56 -0.65 -28.23
C SER A 180 4.06 -0.54 -28.58
N PRO A 181 3.27 0.27 -27.84
CA PRO A 181 3.67 1.32 -26.92
C PRO A 181 3.99 0.79 -25.51
N THR A 182 4.86 1.50 -24.81
CA THR A 182 5.24 1.17 -23.44
C THR A 182 4.04 1.17 -22.52
N ILE A 183 3.86 0.08 -21.78
CA ILE A 183 2.82 -0.12 -20.79
C ILE A 183 3.44 -0.70 -19.53
N CYS A 184 2.93 -0.34 -18.35
CA CYS A 184 3.48 -0.77 -17.08
C CYS A 184 2.36 -1.13 -16.09
N PRO A 185 2.43 -2.29 -15.39
CA PRO A 185 1.49 -2.60 -14.35
C PRO A 185 1.74 -1.78 -13.09
N TYR A 186 0.65 -1.33 -12.45
CA TYR A 186 0.65 -0.72 -11.14
C TYR A 186 -0.38 -1.42 -10.28
N TRP A 187 0.08 -2.23 -9.34
CA TRP A 187 -0.79 -3.04 -8.48
C TRP A 187 -1.21 -2.28 -7.22
N ASN A 188 -2.39 -2.61 -6.73
CA ASN A 188 -2.86 -2.24 -5.41
C ASN A 188 -2.24 -3.19 -4.37
N HIS A 189 -2.31 -2.86 -3.10
CA HIS A 189 -1.76 -3.75 -2.06
C HIS A 189 -2.42 -5.14 -2.17
N PRO A 190 -1.65 -6.22 -2.43
CA PRO A 190 -2.21 -7.57 -2.47
C PRO A 190 -2.68 -8.00 -1.08
N VAL A 191 -3.72 -8.82 -1.02
CA VAL A 191 -4.34 -9.23 0.24
C VAL A 191 -4.58 -10.73 0.24
N PHE A 192 -4.24 -11.39 1.34
CA PHE A 192 -4.74 -12.73 1.63
C PHE A 192 -6.11 -12.64 2.31
N ASP A 193 -7.05 -13.48 1.92
CA ASP A 193 -8.27 -13.70 2.67
C ASP A 193 -8.06 -14.71 3.82
N GLU A 194 -9.10 -14.93 4.61
CA GLU A 194 -9.04 -15.85 5.76
C GLU A 194 -8.81 -17.32 5.36
N SER A 195 -9.05 -17.68 4.11
CA SER A 195 -8.78 -19.03 3.57
C SER A 195 -7.34 -19.22 3.08
N GLY A 196 -6.56 -18.15 3.04
CA GLY A 196 -5.21 -18.11 2.48
C GLY A 196 -5.18 -17.95 0.96
N GLN A 197 -6.29 -17.53 0.33
CA GLN A 197 -6.29 -17.15 -1.06
C GLN A 197 -5.69 -15.75 -1.22
N LEU A 198 -4.76 -15.60 -2.14
CA LEU A 198 -4.13 -14.33 -2.47
C LEU A 198 -4.91 -13.61 -3.56
N HIS A 199 -5.26 -12.36 -3.31
CA HIS A 199 -5.97 -11.48 -4.23
C HIS A 199 -5.08 -10.32 -4.65
N LEU A 200 -5.09 -10.00 -5.93
CA LEU A 200 -4.31 -8.91 -6.51
C LEU A 200 -5.16 -8.12 -7.52
N SER A 201 -5.28 -6.83 -7.34
CA SER A 201 -5.85 -5.91 -8.31
C SER A 201 -4.79 -4.93 -8.83
N PHE A 202 -4.94 -4.45 -10.05
CA PHE A 202 -3.98 -3.55 -10.67
C PHE A 202 -4.60 -2.75 -11.81
N VAL A 203 -3.87 -1.70 -12.23
CA VAL A 203 -4.18 -0.89 -13.41
C VAL A 203 -3.02 -0.92 -14.39
N TRP A 204 -3.30 -0.73 -15.66
CA TRP A 204 -2.26 -0.52 -16.65
C TRP A 204 -1.97 0.96 -16.82
N ARG A 205 -0.69 1.36 -16.75
CA ARG A 205 -0.24 2.68 -17.13
C ARG A 205 0.28 2.66 -18.55
N LYS A 206 -0.37 3.45 -19.41
CA LYS A 206 0.08 3.74 -20.78
C LYS A 206 0.96 5.00 -20.80
N ARG A 207 1.55 5.31 -21.96
CA ARG A 207 2.31 6.55 -22.13
C ARG A 207 1.47 7.76 -21.70
N PRO A 208 2.07 8.74 -21.00
CA PRO A 208 1.42 10.01 -20.73
C PRO A 208 1.01 10.70 -22.03
N VAL A 209 -0.11 11.38 -21.99
CA VAL A 209 -0.61 12.19 -23.10
C VAL A 209 -0.62 13.66 -22.67
N ASN A 210 0.17 14.50 -23.34
CA ASN A 210 0.33 15.92 -22.99
C ASN A 210 0.71 16.15 -21.52
N GLY A 211 1.58 15.28 -20.95
CA GLY A 211 2.01 15.34 -19.55
C GLY A 211 1.04 14.73 -18.55
N LYS A 212 -0.17 14.36 -18.95
CA LYS A 212 -1.18 13.72 -18.07
C LYS A 212 -0.89 12.24 -17.89
N ILE A 213 -1.03 11.78 -16.66
CA ILE A 213 -0.95 10.36 -16.30
C ILE A 213 -2.11 9.61 -16.99
N ASN A 214 -1.78 8.48 -17.59
CA ASN A 214 -2.71 7.71 -18.42
C ASN A 214 -2.83 6.26 -17.90
N ASN A 215 -3.51 6.10 -16.76
CA ASN A 215 -3.89 4.78 -16.24
C ASN A 215 -5.24 4.37 -16.82
N VAL A 216 -5.42 3.07 -17.04
CA VAL A 216 -6.64 2.50 -17.67
C VAL A 216 -7.01 1.17 -17.04
N GLY A 217 -8.31 0.89 -17.03
CA GLY A 217 -8.88 -0.37 -16.58
C GLY A 217 -8.62 -0.69 -15.12
N MET A 218 -9.50 -1.45 -14.49
CA MET A 218 -9.23 -2.15 -13.25
C MET A 218 -9.18 -3.64 -13.54
N HIS A 219 -8.12 -4.30 -13.11
CA HIS A 219 -7.85 -5.71 -13.35
C HIS A 219 -7.78 -6.44 -12.02
N TYR A 220 -8.10 -7.73 -12.04
CA TYR A 220 -8.09 -8.57 -10.85
C TYR A 220 -7.70 -10.00 -11.18
N ILE A 221 -6.90 -10.58 -10.31
CA ILE A 221 -6.47 -11.99 -10.36
C ILE A 221 -6.39 -12.56 -8.93
N ARG A 222 -6.51 -13.88 -8.80
CA ARG A 222 -6.42 -14.58 -7.51
C ARG A 222 -5.61 -15.86 -7.62
N SER A 223 -5.05 -16.30 -6.49
CA SER A 223 -4.23 -17.50 -6.38
C SER A 223 -4.51 -18.23 -5.08
N SER A 224 -4.62 -19.56 -5.11
CA SER A 224 -4.81 -20.41 -3.93
C SER A 224 -3.54 -21.17 -3.51
N ASP A 225 -2.40 -20.87 -4.13
CA ASP A 225 -1.12 -21.55 -3.92
C ASP A 225 0.04 -20.57 -3.71
N ASN A 226 -0.23 -19.47 -2.96
CA ASN A 226 0.74 -18.42 -2.67
C ASN A 226 1.29 -17.71 -3.93
N GLY A 227 0.53 -17.65 -5.03
CA GLY A 227 0.92 -16.93 -6.24
C GLY A 227 1.69 -17.76 -7.27
N MET A 228 1.71 -19.09 -7.15
CA MET A 228 2.32 -19.98 -8.15
C MET A 228 1.46 -20.13 -9.40
N THR A 229 0.14 -20.26 -9.21
CA THR A 229 -0.87 -20.25 -10.29
C THR A 229 -1.90 -19.17 -10.06
N TRP A 230 -2.41 -18.61 -11.14
CA TRP A 230 -3.33 -17.50 -11.08
C TRP A 230 -4.58 -17.74 -11.90
N TYR A 231 -5.69 -17.19 -11.43
CA TYR A 231 -7.00 -17.29 -12.02
C TYR A 231 -7.63 -15.89 -12.18
N ASN A 232 -8.40 -15.70 -13.24
CA ASN A 232 -9.23 -14.50 -13.39
C ASN A 232 -10.46 -14.56 -12.47
N CYS A 233 -11.30 -13.53 -12.54
CA CYS A 233 -12.53 -13.45 -11.75
C CYS A 233 -13.52 -14.57 -12.07
N ALA A 234 -13.57 -15.06 -13.32
CA ALA A 234 -14.43 -16.15 -13.76
C ALA A 234 -13.92 -17.55 -13.31
N GLY A 235 -12.70 -17.63 -12.79
CA GLY A 235 -12.09 -18.89 -12.38
C GLY A 235 -11.29 -19.58 -13.49
N ASP A 236 -11.05 -18.91 -14.61
CA ASP A 236 -10.20 -19.45 -15.68
C ASP A 236 -8.72 -19.30 -15.29
N SER A 237 -7.94 -20.34 -15.52
CA SER A 237 -6.50 -20.34 -15.30
C SER A 237 -5.81 -19.40 -16.27
N LEU A 238 -4.82 -18.65 -15.75
CA LEU A 238 -4.06 -17.68 -16.52
C LEU A 238 -2.62 -18.14 -16.76
N PHE A 239 -2.11 -17.86 -17.94
CA PHE A 239 -0.70 -18.07 -18.24
C PHE A 239 0.15 -16.92 -17.68
N LEU A 240 1.29 -17.25 -17.09
CA LEU A 240 2.26 -16.28 -16.61
C LEU A 240 3.34 -16.00 -17.68
N PRO A 241 3.82 -14.76 -17.76
CA PRO A 241 3.34 -13.58 -17.03
C PRO A 241 2.00 -13.08 -17.57
N ILE A 242 1.21 -12.44 -16.68
CA ILE A 242 0.04 -11.67 -17.09
C ILE A 242 0.50 -10.50 -17.95
N ILE A 243 -0.13 -10.33 -19.11
CA ILE A 243 0.16 -9.29 -20.10
C ILE A 243 -1.11 -8.44 -20.36
N PRO A 244 -1.03 -7.31 -21.07
CA PRO A 244 -2.19 -6.45 -21.32
C PRO A 244 -3.38 -7.16 -22.00
N GLU A 245 -3.12 -8.19 -22.77
CA GLU A 245 -4.13 -8.98 -23.50
C GLU A 245 -4.74 -10.12 -22.63
N SER A 246 -4.20 -10.37 -21.44
CA SER A 246 -4.74 -11.39 -20.54
C SER A 246 -6.15 -11.01 -20.08
N PRO A 247 -7.11 -11.96 -19.97
CA PRO A 247 -8.51 -11.70 -19.65
C PRO A 247 -8.72 -11.41 -18.15
N THR A 248 -8.20 -10.29 -17.68
CA THR A 248 -8.17 -9.90 -16.25
C THR A 248 -8.95 -8.63 -15.94
N GLU A 249 -9.45 -7.90 -16.97
CA GLU A 249 -10.21 -6.66 -16.76
C GLU A 249 -11.57 -6.95 -16.12
N ILE A 250 -11.83 -6.29 -14.99
CA ILE A 250 -13.07 -6.42 -14.23
C ILE A 250 -13.94 -5.16 -14.32
N TRP A 251 -13.32 -4.01 -14.61
CA TRP A 251 -14.03 -2.74 -14.75
C TRP A 251 -13.31 -1.84 -15.74
N SER A 252 -14.05 -1.44 -16.79
CA SER A 252 -13.48 -0.59 -17.83
C SER A 252 -13.43 0.86 -17.36
N ILE A 253 -12.23 1.42 -17.32
CA ILE A 253 -11.97 2.82 -16.96
C ILE A 253 -11.21 3.46 -18.09
N PRO A 254 -11.77 4.53 -18.73
CA PRO A 254 -11.19 5.09 -19.92
C PRO A 254 -9.87 5.83 -19.68
N GLN A 255 -9.12 6.04 -20.74
CA GLN A 255 -7.90 6.83 -20.72
C GLN A 255 -8.18 8.27 -20.28
N LEU A 256 -7.19 8.89 -19.62
CA LEU A 256 -7.22 10.29 -19.18
C LEU A 256 -8.37 10.65 -18.23
N SER A 257 -8.92 9.67 -17.53
CA SER A 257 -9.97 9.84 -16.53
C SER A 257 -9.43 10.20 -15.14
N ASN A 258 -8.17 10.61 -14.99
CA ASN A 258 -7.49 10.81 -13.71
C ASN A 258 -7.54 9.58 -12.80
N LEU A 259 -7.57 8.36 -13.39
CA LEU A 259 -7.48 7.14 -12.60
C LEU A 259 -6.17 7.12 -11.83
N ILE A 260 -6.26 7.02 -10.50
CA ILE A 260 -5.09 6.87 -9.64
C ILE A 260 -4.58 5.42 -9.65
N ASN A 261 -3.32 5.23 -9.34
CA ASN A 261 -2.68 3.93 -9.25
C ASN A 261 -2.18 3.64 -7.83
N GLN A 262 -1.98 2.37 -7.55
CA GLN A 262 -1.46 1.87 -6.27
C GLN A 262 -2.33 2.33 -5.10
N THR A 263 -3.58 1.94 -5.15
CA THR A 263 -4.53 2.14 -4.07
C THR A 263 -4.65 0.88 -3.21
N SER A 264 -5.82 0.58 -2.74
CA SER A 264 -6.04 -0.43 -1.73
C SER A 264 -7.19 -1.37 -2.10
N MET A 265 -7.07 -2.60 -1.62
CA MET A 265 -8.07 -3.64 -1.71
C MET A 265 -8.24 -4.32 -0.35
N ALA A 266 -9.45 -4.75 -0.05
CA ALA A 266 -9.78 -5.62 1.08
C ALA A 266 -10.74 -6.72 0.62
N ILE A 267 -10.90 -7.75 1.43
CA ILE A 267 -11.73 -8.92 1.13
C ILE A 267 -12.76 -9.07 2.25
N ASP A 268 -14.02 -9.31 1.89
CA ASP A 268 -15.10 -9.58 2.84
C ASP A 268 -15.09 -11.03 3.34
N ALA A 269 -15.97 -11.37 4.28
CA ALA A 269 -16.07 -12.72 4.85
C ALA A 269 -16.48 -13.80 3.81
N ASN A 270 -16.99 -13.41 2.65
CA ASN A 270 -17.36 -14.30 1.56
C ASN A 270 -16.29 -14.39 0.47
N SER A 271 -15.07 -13.92 0.73
CA SER A 271 -13.95 -13.81 -0.21
C SER A 271 -14.24 -12.90 -1.41
N ASN A 272 -15.15 -11.92 -1.28
CA ASN A 272 -15.39 -10.94 -2.32
C ASN A 272 -14.47 -9.74 -2.17
N PRO A 273 -13.84 -9.28 -3.26
CA PRO A 273 -12.96 -8.12 -3.21
C PRO A 273 -13.70 -6.78 -3.21
N HIS A 274 -13.19 -5.86 -2.40
CA HIS A 274 -13.53 -4.44 -2.35
C HIS A 274 -12.30 -3.64 -2.74
N ILE A 275 -12.38 -2.83 -3.79
CA ILE A 275 -11.30 -2.02 -4.32
C ILE A 275 -11.71 -0.55 -4.24
N VAL A 276 -10.85 0.29 -3.67
CA VAL A 276 -11.09 1.72 -3.59
C VAL A 276 -10.04 2.49 -4.38
N TYR A 277 -10.47 3.49 -5.12
CA TYR A 277 -9.61 4.33 -5.96
C TYR A 277 -10.28 5.69 -6.19
N TYR A 278 -9.70 6.55 -7.00
CA TYR A 278 -10.42 7.68 -7.56
C TYR A 278 -10.19 7.79 -9.07
N SER A 279 -11.21 8.30 -9.72
CA SER A 279 -11.21 8.68 -11.13
C SER A 279 -12.26 9.75 -11.38
N ASN A 280 -12.28 10.34 -12.57
CA ASN A 280 -13.31 11.31 -12.95
C ASN A 280 -14.71 10.69 -12.88
N ASP A 281 -15.66 11.46 -12.35
CA ASP A 281 -17.08 11.23 -12.51
C ASP A 281 -17.57 11.70 -13.91
N THR A 282 -18.88 11.66 -14.15
CA THR A 282 -19.49 12.14 -15.39
C THR A 282 -19.31 13.65 -15.62
N GLY A 283 -19.09 14.41 -14.54
CA GLY A 283 -18.77 15.86 -14.56
C GLY A 283 -17.29 16.18 -14.76
N GLN A 284 -16.45 15.17 -15.03
CA GLN A 284 -15.00 15.30 -15.17
C GLN A 284 -14.30 15.80 -13.90
N ILE A 285 -14.87 15.51 -12.74
CA ILE A 285 -14.30 15.83 -11.44
C ILE A 285 -13.79 14.51 -10.81
N PRO A 286 -12.51 14.41 -10.39
CA PRO A 286 -12.04 13.25 -9.66
C PRO A 286 -12.81 13.03 -8.37
N GLN A 287 -13.42 11.87 -8.23
CA GLN A 287 -14.17 11.41 -7.09
C GLN A 287 -13.66 10.05 -6.62
N TYR A 288 -13.83 9.76 -5.35
CA TYR A 288 -13.57 8.41 -4.86
C TYR A 288 -14.58 7.43 -5.42
N GLN A 289 -14.12 6.21 -5.68
CA GLN A 289 -14.89 5.11 -6.22
C GLN A 289 -14.74 3.91 -5.28
N HIS A 290 -15.82 3.18 -5.09
CA HIS A 290 -15.82 1.87 -4.46
C HIS A 290 -16.30 0.85 -5.48
N LEU A 291 -15.42 -0.07 -5.85
CA LEU A 291 -15.67 -1.18 -6.76
C LEU A 291 -15.64 -2.48 -5.95
N TRP A 292 -16.70 -3.28 -6.05
CA TRP A 292 -16.77 -4.55 -5.33
C TRP A 292 -17.45 -5.64 -6.15
N PHE A 293 -17.18 -6.87 -5.79
CA PHE A 293 -17.85 -8.04 -6.33
C PHE A 293 -18.97 -8.47 -5.38
N ASP A 294 -20.21 -8.62 -5.86
CA ASP A 294 -21.36 -8.97 -5.04
C ASP A 294 -21.63 -10.49 -4.99
N GLY A 295 -20.64 -11.30 -5.41
CA GLY A 295 -20.79 -12.76 -5.58
C GLY A 295 -21.23 -13.18 -6.98
N ASN A 296 -21.75 -12.25 -7.79
CA ASN A 296 -22.22 -12.52 -9.16
C ASN A 296 -21.61 -11.55 -10.19
N THR A 297 -21.60 -10.27 -9.85
CA THR A 297 -21.17 -9.21 -10.78
C THR A 297 -20.37 -8.13 -10.04
N TRP A 298 -19.54 -7.43 -10.78
CA TRP A 298 -18.87 -6.24 -10.28
C TRP A 298 -19.82 -5.05 -10.22
N LYS A 299 -19.78 -4.32 -9.12
CA LYS A 299 -20.53 -3.08 -8.86
C LYS A 299 -19.55 -1.95 -8.60
N ASN A 300 -19.91 -0.75 -8.99
CA ASN A 300 -19.14 0.44 -8.68
C ASN A 300 -20.05 1.57 -8.22
N SER A 301 -19.68 2.24 -7.14
CA SER A 301 -20.34 3.46 -6.69
C SER A 301 -19.37 4.62 -6.58
N THR A 302 -19.86 5.80 -6.92
CA THR A 302 -19.12 7.06 -6.85
C THR A 302 -19.45 7.80 -5.56
N ILE A 303 -18.43 8.12 -4.79
CA ILE A 303 -18.56 8.89 -3.55
C ILE A 303 -18.28 10.36 -3.89
N SER A 304 -19.34 11.11 -4.15
CA SER A 304 -19.24 12.53 -4.52
C SER A 304 -18.86 13.39 -3.31
N LEU A 305 -17.61 13.79 -3.24
CA LEU A 305 -17.08 14.68 -2.19
C LEU A 305 -16.65 16.03 -2.75
N ARG A 306 -16.13 16.06 -3.95
CA ARG A 306 -15.45 17.22 -4.51
C ARG A 306 -16.30 17.95 -5.53
N LYS A 307 -16.03 19.26 -5.70
CA LYS A 307 -16.65 20.12 -6.73
C LYS A 307 -15.62 20.76 -7.66
N ILE A 308 -14.33 20.67 -7.31
CA ILE A 308 -13.25 21.32 -8.04
C ILE A 308 -12.45 20.23 -8.81
N PRO A 309 -12.32 20.33 -10.14
CA PRO A 309 -11.53 19.41 -10.91
C PRO A 309 -10.03 19.60 -10.66
N PHE A 310 -9.24 18.55 -10.88
CA PHE A 310 -7.78 18.61 -11.02
C PHE A 310 -7.31 17.56 -12.01
N ASN A 311 -6.06 17.67 -12.45
CA ASN A 311 -5.47 16.68 -13.34
C ASN A 311 -4.27 16.01 -12.65
N LEU A 312 -4.14 14.70 -12.85
CA LEU A 312 -2.91 13.99 -12.58
C LEU A 312 -1.92 14.28 -13.72
N GLU A 313 -1.04 15.23 -13.51
CA GLU A 313 -0.11 15.72 -14.53
C GLU A 313 1.26 15.96 -13.92
N GLY A 314 2.33 15.54 -14.63
CA GLY A 314 3.71 15.71 -14.20
C GLY A 314 4.47 14.40 -14.11
N LYS A 315 5.62 14.44 -13.41
CA LYS A 315 6.54 13.32 -13.19
C LYS A 315 6.85 13.21 -11.71
N GLY A 316 7.28 12.02 -11.28
CA GLY A 316 7.62 11.78 -9.88
C GLY A 316 6.38 11.76 -8.96
N THR A 317 6.55 12.13 -7.70
CA THR A 317 5.46 12.24 -6.74
C THR A 317 4.74 13.57 -6.95
N LEU A 318 3.41 13.50 -7.13
CA LEU A 318 2.58 14.67 -7.40
C LEU A 318 2.01 15.25 -6.11
N GLN A 319 1.87 16.56 -6.10
CA GLN A 319 1.06 17.26 -5.11
C GLN A 319 -0.41 17.13 -5.49
N ILE A 320 -1.15 16.28 -4.80
CA ILE A 320 -2.55 15.95 -5.13
C ILE A 320 -3.49 16.36 -3.98
N PRO A 321 -4.65 16.96 -4.30
CA PRO A 321 -5.59 17.48 -3.29
C PRO A 321 -6.38 16.39 -2.54
N MET A 322 -6.32 15.15 -3.01
CA MET A 322 -6.91 13.99 -2.35
C MET A 322 -5.92 12.83 -2.32
N SER A 323 -5.83 12.12 -1.19
CA SER A 323 -4.94 10.97 -1.05
C SER A 323 -5.41 9.78 -1.88
N ARG A 324 -4.54 8.85 -2.16
CA ARG A 324 -4.98 7.49 -2.41
C ARG A 324 -5.72 6.99 -1.18
N PRO A 325 -6.84 6.28 -1.35
CA PRO A 325 -7.58 5.74 -0.21
C PRO A 325 -7.02 4.39 0.23
N GLU A 326 -7.16 4.08 1.53
CA GLU A 326 -7.06 2.74 2.08
C GLU A 326 -8.44 2.15 2.31
N VAL A 327 -8.56 0.82 2.29
CA VAL A 327 -9.80 0.10 2.61
C VAL A 327 -9.52 -1.07 3.53
N ILE A 328 -10.42 -1.24 4.49
CA ILE A 328 -10.53 -2.40 5.37
C ILE A 328 -11.99 -2.84 5.44
N VAL A 329 -12.20 -4.11 5.72
CA VAL A 329 -13.54 -4.70 5.94
C VAL A 329 -13.51 -5.36 7.31
N ASP A 330 -14.57 -5.17 8.09
CA ASP A 330 -14.69 -5.83 9.39
C ASP A 330 -15.45 -7.17 9.28
N LYS A 331 -15.51 -7.91 10.37
CA LYS A 331 -16.19 -9.21 10.47
C LYS A 331 -17.71 -9.17 10.22
N ASN A 332 -18.30 -7.98 10.13
CA ASN A 332 -19.71 -7.77 9.81
C ASN A 332 -19.89 -7.28 8.36
N ASP A 333 -18.84 -7.38 7.55
CA ASP A 333 -18.78 -6.90 6.17
C ASP A 333 -19.00 -5.38 6.02
N VAL A 334 -18.79 -4.61 7.10
CA VAL A 334 -18.77 -3.14 7.00
C VAL A 334 -17.46 -2.73 6.35
N VAL A 335 -17.55 -1.97 5.27
CA VAL A 335 -16.40 -1.46 4.54
C VAL A 335 -16.04 -0.07 5.06
N TYR A 336 -14.78 0.12 5.42
CA TYR A 336 -14.24 1.41 5.85
C TYR A 336 -13.21 1.90 4.83
N MET A 337 -13.50 3.00 4.18
CA MET A 337 -12.56 3.71 3.31
C MET A 337 -11.91 4.84 4.11
N ILE A 338 -10.59 4.79 4.26
CA ILE A 338 -9.78 5.78 4.97
C ILE A 338 -9.07 6.65 3.93
N LEU A 339 -9.17 7.96 4.10
CA LEU A 339 -8.65 8.90 3.12
C LEU A 339 -8.31 10.27 3.73
N ARG A 340 -7.59 11.09 2.98
CA ARG A 340 -7.41 12.51 3.21
C ARG A 340 -7.83 13.25 1.93
N ALA A 341 -8.58 14.34 2.09
CA ALA A 341 -8.95 15.20 0.97
C ALA A 341 -9.00 16.68 1.42
N ASP A 342 -8.90 17.59 0.46
CA ASP A 342 -9.09 19.04 0.72
C ASP A 342 -10.43 19.34 1.41
N VAL A 343 -11.48 18.60 1.09
CA VAL A 343 -12.81 18.74 1.76
C VAL A 343 -12.80 18.30 3.23
N SER A 344 -11.81 17.57 3.69
CA SER A 344 -11.59 17.23 5.10
C SER A 344 -10.62 18.18 5.81
N HIS A 345 -10.23 19.29 5.18
CA HIS A 345 -9.22 20.23 5.66
C HIS A 345 -7.88 19.51 5.96
N ASP A 346 -7.45 18.65 5.05
CA ASP A 346 -6.24 17.82 5.14
C ASP A 346 -6.17 16.91 6.37
N LYS A 347 -7.32 16.57 6.94
CA LYS A 347 -7.43 15.60 8.03
C LYS A 347 -7.76 14.21 7.47
N LEU A 348 -7.31 13.17 8.16
CA LEU A 348 -7.78 11.83 7.89
C LEU A 348 -9.25 11.70 8.24
N MET A 349 -10.01 11.11 7.33
CA MET A 349 -11.41 10.76 7.52
C MET A 349 -11.67 9.30 7.16
N VAL A 350 -12.74 8.77 7.71
CA VAL A 350 -13.27 7.45 7.37
C VAL A 350 -14.68 7.59 6.80
N ILE A 351 -14.95 6.79 5.76
CA ILE A 351 -16.28 6.61 5.20
C ILE A 351 -16.64 5.15 5.38
N SER A 352 -17.69 4.87 6.13
CA SER A 352 -18.17 3.51 6.38
C SER A 352 -19.41 3.21 5.55
N PHE A 353 -19.39 2.05 4.89
CA PHE A 353 -20.46 1.53 4.05
C PHE A 353 -21.01 0.27 4.67
N LEU A 354 -22.34 0.23 4.84
CA LEU A 354 -23.00 -0.96 5.37
C LEU A 354 -23.14 -2.04 4.29
N PRO A 355 -23.06 -3.32 4.67
CA PRO A 355 -23.29 -4.43 3.75
C PRO A 355 -24.72 -4.39 3.16
N LEU A 356 -24.98 -5.19 2.16
CA LEU A 356 -26.11 -5.32 1.27
C LEU A 356 -25.97 -4.54 -0.02
N ASP A 357 -25.85 -3.23 0.01
CA ASP A 357 -25.75 -2.40 -1.19
C ASP A 357 -24.51 -1.50 -1.24
N TYR A 358 -23.83 -1.33 -0.10
CA TYR A 358 -22.70 -0.40 0.06
C TYR A 358 -22.98 1.00 -0.50
N SER A 359 -24.24 1.45 -0.33
CA SER A 359 -24.74 2.69 -0.90
C SER A 359 -24.02 3.92 -0.35
N PRO A 360 -23.53 4.83 -1.22
CA PRO A 360 -22.91 6.08 -0.79
C PRO A 360 -23.87 7.02 -0.07
N GLU A 361 -25.18 6.93 -0.33
CA GLU A 361 -26.22 7.75 0.31
C GLU A 361 -26.37 7.42 1.79
N ASN A 362 -26.15 6.16 2.15
CA ASN A 362 -26.24 5.65 3.52
C ASN A 362 -24.87 5.66 4.22
N ALA A 363 -23.80 6.02 3.52
CA ALA A 363 -22.45 5.98 4.06
C ALA A 363 -22.24 7.06 5.12
N LYS A 364 -21.69 6.66 6.27
CA LYS A 364 -21.32 7.57 7.35
C LYS A 364 -19.94 8.14 7.10
N LYS A 365 -19.80 9.46 7.18
CA LYS A 365 -18.55 10.19 6.95
C LYS A 365 -18.10 10.85 8.24
N GLU A 366 -16.91 10.52 8.72
CA GLU A 366 -16.39 11.03 10.00
C GLU A 366 -14.93 11.43 9.90
N ILE A 367 -14.53 12.46 10.65
CA ILE A 367 -13.10 12.77 10.84
C ILE A 367 -12.53 11.70 11.78
N LEU A 368 -11.49 11.02 11.30
CA LEU A 368 -10.79 10.01 12.05
C LEU A 368 -9.73 10.64 12.96
N CYS A 369 -8.88 11.49 12.38
CA CYS A 369 -7.80 12.15 13.11
C CYS A 369 -8.07 13.66 13.19
N PRO A 370 -8.01 14.28 14.39
CA PRO A 370 -8.32 15.70 14.55
C PRO A 370 -7.24 16.64 14.03
N ILE A 371 -5.98 16.16 13.92
CA ILE A 371 -4.88 16.97 13.44
C ILE A 371 -4.77 16.88 11.91
N PRO A 372 -4.41 18.00 11.22
CA PRO A 372 -4.10 17.98 9.81
C PRO A 372 -2.85 17.13 9.53
N VAL A 373 -2.83 16.46 8.39
CA VAL A 373 -1.72 15.62 7.97
C VAL A 373 -1.04 16.13 6.68
N GLY A 374 -1.46 17.31 6.20
CA GLY A 374 -0.93 17.90 4.98
C GLY A 374 -1.17 17.01 3.76
N TYR A 375 -0.11 16.58 3.09
CA TYR A 375 -0.20 15.69 1.92
C TYR A 375 -0.02 14.20 2.25
N ALA A 376 0.08 13.84 3.53
CA ALA A 376 0.17 12.44 3.93
C ALA A 376 -1.01 11.59 3.42
N GLU A 377 -0.75 10.35 3.13
CA GLU A 377 -1.72 9.33 2.78
C GLU A 377 -1.90 8.36 3.96
N PRO A 378 -3.05 7.72 4.13
CA PRO A 378 -3.25 6.78 5.21
C PRO A 378 -2.40 5.51 4.97
N LEU A 379 -1.58 5.14 5.94
CA LEU A 379 -0.91 3.85 6.02
C LEU A 379 -1.50 3.08 7.17
N ILE A 380 -1.79 1.81 7.00
CA ILE A 380 -2.45 1.01 8.02
C ILE A 380 -1.64 -0.24 8.38
N ASP A 381 -1.74 -0.65 9.63
CA ASP A 381 -1.25 -1.95 10.08
C ASP A 381 -2.28 -3.03 9.75
N ARG A 382 -2.12 -3.66 8.58
CA ARG A 382 -3.06 -4.67 8.10
C ARG A 382 -3.05 -5.94 8.94
N MET A 383 -1.87 -6.33 9.47
CA MET A 383 -1.77 -7.51 10.31
C MET A 383 -2.52 -7.31 11.63
N ARG A 384 -2.46 -6.12 12.21
CA ARG A 384 -3.22 -5.79 13.41
C ARG A 384 -4.72 -5.76 13.15
N TRP A 385 -5.14 -5.15 12.03
CA TRP A 385 -6.55 -5.17 11.64
C TRP A 385 -7.09 -6.60 11.52
N GLN A 386 -6.35 -7.48 10.86
CA GLN A 386 -6.72 -8.90 10.72
C GLN A 386 -6.77 -9.64 12.06
N ASN A 387 -5.89 -9.30 13.00
CA ASN A 387 -5.78 -10.00 14.28
C ASN A 387 -6.87 -9.59 15.28
N ASP A 388 -7.13 -8.29 15.45
CA ASP A 388 -7.98 -7.78 16.54
C ASP A 388 -8.97 -6.67 16.10
N ASN A 389 -9.10 -6.39 14.81
CA ASN A 389 -9.92 -5.32 14.25
C ASN A 389 -9.59 -3.91 14.81
N THR A 390 -8.35 -3.70 15.20
CA THR A 390 -7.86 -2.37 15.57
C THR A 390 -7.20 -1.72 14.38
N LEU A 391 -7.72 -0.59 13.95
CA LEU A 391 -7.08 0.25 12.93
C LEU A 391 -5.93 1.03 13.57
N THR A 392 -4.69 0.70 13.20
CA THR A 392 -3.52 1.50 13.57
C THR A 392 -2.98 2.25 12.39
N ILE A 393 -2.72 3.56 12.57
CA ILE A 393 -2.17 4.45 11.55
C ILE A 393 -0.98 5.21 12.15
N PRO A 394 0.19 5.18 11.51
CA PRO A 394 1.22 6.19 11.71
C PRO A 394 0.76 7.53 11.15
N VAL A 395 0.64 8.54 11.99
CA VAL A 395 0.12 9.86 11.64
C VAL A 395 1.25 10.87 11.66
N GLN A 396 1.50 11.53 10.52
CA GLN A 396 2.50 12.57 10.40
C GLN A 396 2.02 13.67 9.48
N PHE A 397 2.32 14.94 9.78
CA PHE A 397 2.14 16.03 8.83
C PHE A 397 3.28 16.02 7.81
N ASN A 398 2.95 15.96 6.52
CA ASN A 398 3.94 16.02 5.45
C ASN A 398 3.64 17.13 4.45
N HIS A 399 4.69 17.83 4.06
CA HIS A 399 4.70 18.59 2.82
C HIS A 399 4.79 17.64 1.62
N GLN A 400 4.49 18.12 0.44
CA GLN A 400 4.75 17.44 -0.82
C GLN A 400 4.94 18.49 -1.91
N PRO A 401 6.12 18.66 -2.45
CA PRO A 401 6.31 19.51 -3.61
C PRO A 401 5.68 18.86 -4.84
N GLN A 402 5.37 19.69 -5.82
CA GLN A 402 5.01 19.17 -7.14
C GLN A 402 6.27 18.56 -7.78
N THR A 403 6.20 17.28 -8.14
CA THR A 403 7.33 16.47 -8.60
C THR A 403 8.35 16.13 -7.48
N ASP A 404 9.44 15.40 -7.81
CA ASP A 404 10.50 15.06 -6.85
C ASP A 404 11.49 16.24 -6.71
N LYS A 405 11.00 17.45 -6.47
CA LYS A 405 11.86 18.61 -6.21
C LYS A 405 12.44 18.49 -4.80
N VAL A 406 13.66 18.94 -4.64
CA VAL A 406 14.28 19.08 -3.32
C VAL A 406 13.58 20.22 -2.59
N LEU A 407 13.00 19.92 -1.42
CA LEU A 407 12.49 20.92 -0.50
C LEU A 407 13.58 21.33 0.50
N ASP A 408 13.32 22.47 1.16
CA ASP A 408 13.99 22.80 2.39
C ASP A 408 13.80 21.70 3.44
N TYR A 409 14.69 21.68 4.41
CA TYR A 409 14.60 20.77 5.55
C TYR A 409 13.32 21.02 6.35
N HIS A 410 12.51 20.00 6.52
CA HIS A 410 11.28 20.02 7.31
C HIS A 410 11.15 18.75 8.14
N THR A 411 10.73 18.92 9.38
CA THR A 411 10.42 17.82 10.29
C THR A 411 9.03 18.02 10.90
N SER A 412 8.45 16.95 11.39
CA SER A 412 7.21 16.98 12.14
C SER A 412 7.07 15.75 13.05
N PRO A 413 6.33 15.86 14.14
CA PRO A 413 6.06 14.74 15.03
C PRO A 413 5.39 13.56 14.28
N VAL A 414 5.82 12.36 14.60
CA VAL A 414 5.18 11.11 14.17
C VAL A 414 4.41 10.53 15.34
N PHE A 415 3.14 10.24 15.13
CA PHE A 415 2.28 9.61 16.12
C PHE A 415 1.88 8.22 15.68
N LEU A 416 1.64 7.32 16.63
CA LEU A 416 0.84 6.11 16.41
C LEU A 416 -0.55 6.34 16.98
N GLY A 417 -1.58 6.14 16.15
CA GLY A 417 -2.96 6.21 16.55
C GLY A 417 -3.69 4.89 16.35
N ASP A 418 -4.46 4.45 17.36
CA ASP A 418 -5.32 3.27 17.30
C ASP A 418 -6.78 3.67 17.37
N TRP A 419 -7.59 3.10 16.49
CA TRP A 419 -9.04 3.28 16.47
C TRP A 419 -9.75 1.92 16.47
N VAL A 420 -10.79 1.83 17.27
CA VAL A 420 -11.68 0.66 17.31
C VAL A 420 -13.07 1.14 16.84
N PHE A 421 -13.53 0.59 15.74
CA PHE A 421 -14.88 0.87 15.28
C PHE A 421 -15.87 0.03 16.06
N LYS A 422 -16.89 0.70 16.62
CA LYS A 422 -17.99 -0.01 17.28
C LYS A 422 -19.01 -0.41 16.22
N PRO A 423 -19.51 -1.66 16.28
CA PRO A 423 -20.52 -2.14 15.35
C PRO A 423 -21.82 -1.33 15.43
#